data_3cd61b81cc1864ab72c84429a8267273
#
_entry.id   3cd61b81cc1864ab72c84429a8267273
#
_cell.length_a   1.000
_cell.length_b   1.000
_cell.length_c   1.000
_cell.angle_alpha   90.00
_cell.angle_beta   90.00
_cell.angle_gamma   90.00
#
_symmetry.space_group_name_H-M   'P 1'
#
loop_
_entity.id
_entity.type
_entity.pdbx_description
1 polymer ?
#
loop_
_entity_poly.entity_id
_entity_poly.type
_entity_poly.pdbx_seq_one_letter_code
_entity_poly.pdbx_strand_id
1 'polypeptide(L)'
;MIGVVRDSWSLLLGLLLLMLGNGLQGTLLGVRGALEGMTPSTLSFVMSAYFVGLLIGARVTPVMIGRVGHVRVFAALASLISAAFILCAAFPDPWVWGATRLLVGFSFCGVYVVAESWLNERATNETRGKAMSVYMLVQMIGIVSAQGLLMLADPGGYALFALISILVSVAVAPMLLSAGPTPVFRTAKRMTLRDLYRVSPLGCVGTFLLGGIFSAMFGMAAVYGGEAGLSIGQISALVAAMYTGGLIAQWPIGWLSDRMDRRRLIVAICAVGALAATVAALADFTGVLIAAAVVGAVANPLYSLIIAHTNDYLQSEDMASASGGLLFLNGVGAVGGPIAVGFLMERFGAGAYFAYFAVLLAGVALYGLYRMTQRASPVDTAPYAPILASATSVAVEIASEIAAEASTGDKARAANAV
;
A
#
# COMPACT_ATOMS: atom_id res chain seq x y z
N MET A 1 19.56 11.85 6.56
CA MET A 1 18.37 11.30 7.24
C MET A 1 18.08 12.00 8.57
N ILE A 2 19.05 12.17 9.49
CA ILE A 2 18.84 12.81 10.81
C ILE A 2 18.26 14.23 10.69
N GLY A 3 18.73 15.06 9.74
CA GLY A 3 18.19 16.40 9.50
C GLY A 3 16.70 16.37 9.12
N VAL A 4 16.31 15.48 8.19
CA VAL A 4 14.89 15.32 7.77
C VAL A 4 14.00 14.92 8.96
N VAL A 5 14.48 13.99 9.81
CA VAL A 5 13.74 13.57 11.01
C VAL A 5 13.58 14.73 11.97
N ARG A 6 14.63 15.49 12.22
CA ARG A 6 14.58 16.65 13.12
C ARG A 6 13.63 17.74 12.62
N ASP A 7 13.64 18.02 11.32
CA ASP A 7 12.86 19.12 10.73
C ASP A 7 11.40 18.75 10.48
N SER A 8 11.09 17.43 10.44
CA SER A 8 9.72 16.91 10.19
C SER A 8 9.21 16.00 11.31
N TRP A 9 9.80 16.03 12.52
CA TRP A 9 9.49 15.10 13.61
C TRP A 9 8.01 15.07 13.99
N SER A 10 7.33 16.21 13.99
CA SER A 10 5.92 16.33 14.37
C SER A 10 5.00 15.61 13.37
N LEU A 11 5.30 15.76 12.07
CA LEU A 11 4.60 15.06 11.00
C LEU A 11 4.86 13.55 11.07
N LEU A 12 6.13 13.15 11.24
CA LEU A 12 6.52 11.74 11.29
C LEU A 12 5.96 11.05 12.53
N LEU A 13 5.91 11.73 13.69
CA LEU A 13 5.27 11.20 14.89
C LEU A 13 3.76 11.04 14.70
N GLY A 14 3.08 12.05 14.17
CA GLY A 14 1.66 11.97 13.86
C GLY A 14 1.37 10.82 12.89
N LEU A 15 2.19 10.66 11.84
CA LEU A 15 2.08 9.56 10.91
C LEU A 15 2.31 8.20 11.58
N LEU A 16 3.31 8.07 12.46
CA LEU A 16 3.56 6.82 13.19
C LEU A 16 2.32 6.41 14.00
N LEU A 17 1.71 7.33 14.75
CA LEU A 17 0.51 7.08 15.54
C LEU A 17 -0.69 6.70 14.65
N LEU A 18 -0.86 7.38 13.51
CA LEU A 18 -1.87 7.02 12.51
C LEU A 18 -1.64 5.61 11.96
N MET A 19 -0.38 5.24 11.68
CA MET A 19 -0.05 3.92 11.13
C MET A 19 -0.19 2.80 12.16
N LEU A 20 0.04 3.07 13.44
CA LEU A 20 -0.34 2.16 14.51
C LEU A 20 -1.85 1.87 14.51
N GLY A 21 -2.67 2.91 14.39
CA GLY A 21 -4.13 2.75 14.25
C GLY A 21 -4.52 2.01 12.97
N ASN A 22 -3.94 2.38 11.84
CA ASN A 22 -4.25 1.76 10.55
C ASN A 22 -3.83 0.29 10.47
N GLY A 23 -2.66 -0.07 11.01
CA GLY A 23 -2.19 -1.45 11.04
C GLY A 23 -3.03 -2.34 11.95
N LEU A 24 -3.46 -1.80 13.10
CA LEU A 24 -4.31 -2.55 14.05
C LEU A 24 -5.72 -2.79 13.50
N GLN A 25 -6.31 -1.80 12.83
CA GLN A 25 -7.72 -1.85 12.40
C GLN A 25 -8.06 -3.04 11.48
N GLY A 26 -7.22 -3.29 10.48
CA GLY A 26 -7.48 -4.35 9.50
C GLY A 26 -7.50 -5.74 10.15
N THR A 27 -6.50 -5.99 11.00
CA THR A 27 -6.38 -7.26 11.73
C THR A 27 -7.46 -7.40 12.79
N LEU A 28 -7.74 -6.33 13.55
CA LEU A 28 -8.80 -6.31 14.57
C LEU A 28 -10.18 -6.62 13.98
N LEU A 29 -10.55 -5.97 12.88
CA LEU A 29 -11.87 -6.20 12.26
C LEU A 29 -12.01 -7.62 11.71
N GLY A 30 -10.93 -8.20 11.17
CA GLY A 30 -10.94 -9.59 10.72
C GLY A 30 -11.15 -10.57 11.86
N VAL A 31 -10.39 -10.41 12.97
CA VAL A 31 -10.52 -11.25 14.18
C VAL A 31 -11.89 -11.04 14.82
N ARG A 32 -12.30 -9.80 15.05
CA ARG A 32 -13.60 -9.48 15.66
C ARG A 32 -14.77 -9.99 14.83
N GLY A 33 -14.72 -9.85 13.51
CA GLY A 33 -15.79 -10.34 12.62
C GLY A 33 -15.96 -11.85 12.67
N ALA A 34 -14.87 -12.61 12.79
CA ALA A 34 -14.91 -14.04 13.01
C ALA A 34 -15.56 -14.39 14.37
N LEU A 35 -15.26 -13.63 15.43
CA LEU A 35 -15.90 -13.78 16.75
C LEU A 35 -17.40 -13.45 16.73
N GLU A 36 -17.84 -12.53 15.88
CA GLU A 36 -19.26 -12.21 15.67
C GLU A 36 -19.96 -13.18 14.72
N GLY A 37 -19.28 -14.23 14.24
CA GLY A 37 -19.85 -15.24 13.35
C GLY A 37 -20.05 -14.77 11.91
N MET A 38 -19.37 -13.71 11.47
CA MET A 38 -19.41 -13.25 10.09
C MET A 38 -18.65 -14.20 9.17
N THR A 39 -19.24 -14.55 8.03
CA THR A 39 -18.61 -15.43 7.04
C THR A 39 -17.44 -14.72 6.32
N PRO A 40 -16.47 -15.47 5.74
CA PRO A 40 -15.40 -14.90 4.95
C PRO A 40 -15.87 -13.99 3.80
N SER A 41 -16.97 -14.36 3.13
CA SER A 41 -17.55 -13.51 2.08
C SER A 41 -18.12 -12.21 2.64
N THR A 42 -18.83 -12.25 3.77
CA THR A 42 -19.34 -11.03 4.42
C THR A 42 -18.20 -10.10 4.81
N LEU A 43 -17.15 -10.62 5.47
CA LEU A 43 -15.97 -9.86 5.84
C LEU A 43 -15.22 -9.31 4.61
N SER A 44 -15.22 -10.04 3.51
CA SER A 44 -14.58 -9.59 2.28
C SER A 44 -15.21 -8.33 1.70
N PHE A 45 -16.54 -8.20 1.74
CA PHE A 45 -17.23 -6.96 1.36
C PHE A 45 -16.88 -5.80 2.30
N VAL A 46 -16.87 -6.05 3.60
CA VAL A 46 -16.46 -5.05 4.60
C VAL A 46 -15.04 -4.57 4.32
N MET A 47 -14.09 -5.49 4.09
CA MET A 47 -12.70 -5.12 3.81
C MET A 47 -12.54 -4.42 2.46
N SER A 48 -13.29 -4.82 1.44
CA SER A 48 -13.29 -4.20 0.11
C SER A 48 -13.79 -2.75 0.14
N ALA A 49 -14.76 -2.43 0.99
CA ALA A 49 -15.32 -1.09 1.12
C ALA A 49 -14.24 -0.03 1.46
N TYR A 50 -13.18 -0.41 2.19
CA TYR A 50 -12.02 0.45 2.44
C TYR A 50 -11.36 0.93 1.14
N PHE A 51 -11.15 0.03 0.19
CA PHE A 51 -10.49 0.35 -1.08
C PHE A 51 -11.39 1.16 -2.01
N VAL A 52 -12.71 0.98 -1.94
CA VAL A 52 -13.67 1.87 -2.59
C VAL A 52 -13.55 3.29 -2.02
N GLY A 53 -13.52 3.41 -0.69
CA GLY A 53 -13.31 4.69 -0.01
C GLY A 53 -12.00 5.36 -0.43
N LEU A 54 -10.91 4.58 -0.52
CA LEU A 54 -9.60 5.06 -0.94
C LEU A 54 -9.62 5.62 -2.37
N LEU A 55 -10.28 4.93 -3.32
CA LEU A 55 -10.46 5.42 -4.70
C LEU A 55 -11.26 6.72 -4.78
N ILE A 56 -12.31 6.85 -3.96
CA ILE A 56 -13.10 8.09 -3.88
C ILE A 56 -12.24 9.20 -3.29
N GLY A 57 -11.52 8.91 -2.19
CA GLY A 57 -10.63 9.83 -1.52
C GLY A 57 -9.55 10.41 -2.43
N ALA A 58 -8.95 9.58 -3.28
CA ALA A 58 -7.94 9.99 -4.23
C ALA A 58 -8.42 11.08 -5.23
N ARG A 59 -9.73 11.11 -5.52
CA ARG A 59 -10.34 12.13 -6.40
C ARG A 59 -10.86 13.35 -5.66
N VAL A 60 -11.42 13.14 -4.48
CA VAL A 60 -12.13 14.19 -3.73
C VAL A 60 -11.18 15.02 -2.87
N THR A 61 -10.17 14.39 -2.26
CA THR A 61 -9.24 15.08 -1.34
C THR A 61 -8.53 16.27 -1.95
N PRO A 62 -8.00 16.22 -3.19
CA PRO A 62 -7.40 17.39 -3.82
C PRO A 62 -8.35 18.58 -3.90
N VAL A 63 -9.62 18.33 -4.19
CA VAL A 63 -10.66 19.38 -4.25
C VAL A 63 -10.93 19.95 -2.85
N MET A 64 -10.99 19.10 -1.82
CA MET A 64 -11.16 19.55 -0.44
C MET A 64 -9.97 20.42 -0.01
N ILE A 65 -8.74 19.98 -0.28
CA ILE A 65 -7.52 20.74 0.04
C ILE A 65 -7.53 22.11 -0.65
N GLY A 66 -7.90 22.16 -1.92
CA GLY A 66 -8.00 23.41 -2.68
C GLY A 66 -9.04 24.40 -2.11
N ARG A 67 -10.10 23.90 -1.43
CA ARG A 67 -11.16 24.73 -0.85
C ARG A 67 -10.85 25.22 0.57
N VAL A 68 -10.36 24.34 1.44
CA VAL A 68 -10.23 24.65 2.87
C VAL A 68 -8.81 24.51 3.43
N GLY A 69 -7.86 24.04 2.63
CA GLY A 69 -6.45 23.87 2.98
C GLY A 69 -6.15 22.56 3.69
N HIS A 70 -4.87 22.19 3.72
CA HIS A 70 -4.37 20.91 4.21
C HIS A 70 -4.72 20.62 5.68
N VAL A 71 -4.51 21.61 6.57
CA VAL A 71 -4.69 21.47 8.02
C VAL A 71 -6.13 21.10 8.37
N ARG A 72 -7.10 21.82 7.79
CA ARG A 72 -8.52 21.57 8.07
C ARG A 72 -8.98 20.23 7.51
N VAL A 73 -8.52 19.88 6.31
CA VAL A 73 -8.82 18.56 5.70
C VAL A 73 -8.26 17.45 6.60
N PHE A 74 -6.99 17.55 7.01
CA PHE A 74 -6.38 16.56 7.88
C PHE A 74 -7.15 16.36 9.19
N ALA A 75 -7.45 17.46 9.91
CA ALA A 75 -8.18 17.42 11.17
C ALA A 75 -9.58 16.80 11.01
N ALA A 76 -10.32 17.20 9.98
CA ALA A 76 -11.65 16.66 9.71
C ALA A 76 -11.59 15.14 9.41
N LEU A 77 -10.67 14.70 8.55
CA LEU A 77 -10.54 13.30 8.17
C LEU A 77 -10.09 12.42 9.35
N ALA A 78 -9.15 12.89 10.16
CA ALA A 78 -8.73 12.17 11.35
C ALA A 78 -9.86 12.05 12.39
N SER A 79 -10.66 13.10 12.56
CA SER A 79 -11.86 13.05 13.42
C SER A 79 -12.87 12.02 12.92
N LEU A 80 -13.09 11.93 11.60
CA LEU A 80 -13.98 10.93 11.01
C LEU A 80 -13.46 9.51 11.22
N ILE A 81 -12.14 9.28 11.08
CA ILE A 81 -11.53 7.97 11.37
C ILE A 81 -11.75 7.60 12.84
N SER A 82 -11.47 8.51 13.76
CA SER A 82 -11.65 8.28 15.20
C SER A 82 -13.09 7.90 15.54
N ALA A 83 -14.07 8.64 15.02
CA ALA A 83 -15.49 8.37 15.22
C ALA A 83 -15.93 7.03 14.61
N ALA A 84 -15.44 6.69 13.41
CA ALA A 84 -15.78 5.44 12.73
C ALA A 84 -15.39 4.21 13.55
N PHE A 85 -14.24 4.24 14.25
CA PHE A 85 -13.83 3.09 15.08
C PHE A 85 -14.68 2.90 16.33
N ILE A 86 -15.17 3.98 16.92
CA ILE A 86 -16.14 3.90 18.04
C ILE A 86 -17.47 3.32 17.53
N LEU A 87 -17.90 3.71 16.33
CA LEU A 87 -19.12 3.14 15.72
C LEU A 87 -18.96 1.64 15.43
N CYS A 88 -17.81 1.19 14.95
CA CYS A 88 -17.55 -0.24 14.75
C CYS A 88 -17.66 -1.03 16.06
N ALA A 89 -17.16 -0.48 17.16
CA ALA A 89 -17.24 -1.12 18.47
C ALA A 89 -18.68 -1.18 18.99
N ALA A 90 -19.46 -0.11 18.78
CA ALA A 90 -20.83 0.03 19.28
C ALA A 90 -21.84 -0.83 18.50
N PHE A 91 -21.60 -1.03 17.22
CA PHE A 91 -22.51 -1.72 16.30
C PHE A 91 -21.77 -2.79 15.50
N PRO A 92 -21.66 -4.04 15.99
CA PRO A 92 -21.03 -5.15 15.26
C PRO A 92 -21.95 -5.70 14.17
N ASP A 93 -22.25 -4.87 13.18
CA ASP A 93 -23.12 -5.15 12.05
C ASP A 93 -22.36 -4.98 10.73
N PRO A 94 -22.46 -5.93 9.76
CA PRO A 94 -21.73 -5.87 8.51
C PRO A 94 -21.96 -4.60 7.68
N TRP A 95 -23.18 -4.05 7.68
CA TRP A 95 -23.52 -2.84 6.91
C TRP A 95 -22.91 -1.60 7.55
N VAL A 96 -22.97 -1.50 8.88
CA VAL A 96 -22.32 -0.43 9.64
C VAL A 96 -20.81 -0.49 9.43
N TRP A 97 -20.23 -1.69 9.52
CA TRP A 97 -18.79 -1.88 9.27
C TRP A 97 -18.41 -1.57 7.83
N GLY A 98 -19.22 -1.95 6.85
CA GLY A 98 -19.00 -1.60 5.45
C GLY A 98 -19.00 -0.08 5.23
N ALA A 99 -19.98 0.63 5.77
CA ALA A 99 -20.08 2.08 5.67
C ALA A 99 -18.91 2.78 6.39
N THR A 100 -18.54 2.35 7.59
CA THR A 100 -17.41 2.91 8.33
C THR A 100 -16.08 2.60 7.65
N ARG A 101 -15.90 1.42 7.07
CA ARG A 101 -14.69 1.06 6.28
C ARG A 101 -14.54 1.92 5.04
N LEU A 102 -15.63 2.21 4.33
CA LEU A 102 -15.63 3.13 3.20
C LEU A 102 -15.19 4.54 3.67
N LEU A 103 -15.77 5.03 4.77
CA LEU A 103 -15.40 6.32 5.35
C LEU A 103 -13.93 6.36 5.81
N VAL A 104 -13.46 5.29 6.44
CA VAL A 104 -12.06 5.15 6.91
C VAL A 104 -11.10 5.13 5.72
N GLY A 105 -11.39 4.36 4.66
CA GLY A 105 -10.56 4.32 3.46
C GLY A 105 -10.48 5.68 2.75
N PHE A 106 -11.63 6.36 2.61
CA PHE A 106 -11.69 7.73 2.11
C PHE A 106 -10.81 8.68 2.93
N SER A 107 -10.93 8.61 4.26
CA SER A 107 -10.23 9.49 5.17
C SER A 107 -8.73 9.22 5.20
N PHE A 108 -8.30 7.96 5.23
CA PHE A 108 -6.87 7.64 5.18
C PHE A 108 -6.21 8.07 3.87
N CYS A 109 -6.90 7.93 2.71
CA CYS A 109 -6.39 8.47 1.46
C CYS A 109 -6.10 9.96 1.59
N GLY A 110 -7.02 10.73 2.15
CA GLY A 110 -6.85 12.16 2.34
C GLY A 110 -5.73 12.51 3.32
N VAL A 111 -5.61 11.76 4.40
CA VAL A 111 -4.51 11.91 5.38
C VAL A 111 -3.15 11.67 4.72
N TYR A 112 -3.03 10.63 3.88
CA TYR A 112 -1.79 10.36 3.14
C TYR A 112 -1.46 11.48 2.16
N VAL A 113 -2.44 11.94 1.36
CA VAL A 113 -2.25 13.07 0.43
C VAL A 113 -1.73 14.31 1.15
N VAL A 114 -2.30 14.64 2.32
CA VAL A 114 -1.86 15.80 3.12
C VAL A 114 -0.45 15.59 3.67
N ALA A 115 -0.14 14.42 4.23
CA ALA A 115 1.17 14.12 4.80
C ALA A 115 2.28 14.15 3.75
N GLU A 116 2.03 13.53 2.59
CA GLU A 116 2.96 13.49 1.47
C GLU A 116 3.20 14.89 0.87
N SER A 117 2.14 15.69 0.71
CA SER A 117 2.25 17.07 0.24
C SER A 117 3.11 17.93 1.19
N TRP A 118 2.90 17.80 2.50
CA TRP A 118 3.68 18.54 3.48
C TRP A 118 5.15 18.12 3.54
N LEU A 119 5.38 16.81 3.42
CA LEU A 119 6.75 16.29 3.42
C LEU A 119 7.51 16.76 2.17
N ASN A 120 6.84 16.77 1.03
CA ASN A 120 7.40 17.25 -0.23
C ASN A 120 7.76 18.75 -0.18
N GLU A 121 6.88 19.58 0.36
CA GLU A 121 7.11 21.04 0.46
C GLU A 121 8.29 21.40 1.37
N ARG A 122 8.53 20.62 2.43
CA ARG A 122 9.64 20.83 3.35
C ARG A 122 10.98 20.28 2.85
N ALA A 123 10.93 19.40 1.85
CA ALA A 123 12.12 18.78 1.28
C ALA A 123 12.71 19.64 0.13
N THR A 124 14.03 19.80 0.13
CA THR A 124 14.75 20.29 -1.06
C THR A 124 14.88 19.16 -2.09
N ASN A 125 15.20 19.46 -3.34
CA ASN A 125 15.45 18.43 -4.37
C ASN A 125 16.48 17.39 -3.91
N GLU A 126 17.51 17.79 -3.15
CA GLU A 126 18.55 16.89 -2.62
C GLU A 126 18.07 15.99 -1.48
N THR A 127 17.07 16.42 -0.74
CA THR A 127 16.56 15.71 0.45
C THR A 127 15.24 14.99 0.22
N ARG A 128 14.54 15.25 -0.89
CA ARG A 128 13.22 14.70 -1.23
C ARG A 128 13.19 13.17 -1.21
N GLY A 129 14.15 12.51 -1.84
CA GLY A 129 14.26 11.05 -1.83
C GLY A 129 14.49 10.48 -0.42
N LYS A 130 15.32 11.16 0.40
CA LYS A 130 15.55 10.77 1.80
C LYS A 130 14.29 10.96 2.64
N ALA A 131 13.52 12.02 2.40
CA ALA A 131 12.28 12.30 3.11
C ALA A 131 11.22 11.23 2.81
N MET A 132 11.05 10.86 1.55
CA MET A 132 10.14 9.77 1.15
C MET A 132 10.57 8.41 1.71
N SER A 133 11.87 8.12 1.77
CA SER A 133 12.36 6.88 2.39
C SER A 133 12.07 6.83 3.89
N VAL A 134 12.24 7.94 4.62
CA VAL A 134 11.87 8.03 6.05
C VAL A 134 10.37 7.87 6.24
N TYR A 135 9.56 8.50 5.40
CA TYR A 135 8.11 8.37 5.39
C TYR A 135 7.66 6.91 5.25
N MET A 136 8.23 6.18 4.28
CA MET A 136 7.94 4.77 4.08
C MET A 136 8.36 3.90 5.27
N LEU A 137 9.54 4.15 5.84
CA LEU A 137 10.01 3.43 7.02
C LEU A 137 9.08 3.64 8.21
N VAL A 138 8.64 4.87 8.47
CA VAL A 138 7.70 5.19 9.57
C VAL A 138 6.36 4.48 9.36
N GLN A 139 5.84 4.45 8.13
CA GLN A 139 4.62 3.70 7.82
C GLN A 139 4.78 2.21 8.12
N MET A 140 5.84 1.58 7.62
CA MET A 140 6.09 0.15 7.81
C MET A 140 6.29 -0.20 9.28
N ILE A 141 7.09 0.59 10.01
CA ILE A 141 7.31 0.39 11.45
C ILE A 141 5.99 0.52 12.21
N GLY A 142 5.16 1.52 11.89
CA GLY A 142 3.86 1.70 12.52
C GLY A 142 2.94 0.50 12.32
N ILE A 143 2.82 0.00 11.09
CA ILE A 143 1.94 -1.12 10.75
C ILE A 143 2.44 -2.43 11.38
N VAL A 144 3.76 -2.69 11.36
CA VAL A 144 4.34 -3.89 11.99
C VAL A 144 4.16 -3.84 13.51
N SER A 145 4.46 -2.69 14.13
CA SER A 145 4.31 -2.51 15.58
C SER A 145 2.85 -2.61 16.03
N ALA A 146 1.91 -2.24 15.18
CA ALA A 146 0.48 -2.35 15.43
C ALA A 146 0.04 -3.80 15.69
N GLN A 147 0.73 -4.78 15.11
CA GLN A 147 0.39 -6.20 15.33
C GLN A 147 0.62 -6.64 16.80
N GLY A 148 1.59 -6.01 17.47
CA GLY A 148 1.78 -6.20 18.92
C GLY A 148 0.66 -5.59 19.76
N LEU A 149 0.02 -4.52 19.31
CA LEU A 149 -1.09 -3.88 20.03
C LEU A 149 -2.34 -4.76 20.08
N LEU A 150 -2.55 -5.63 19.11
CA LEU A 150 -3.67 -6.58 19.11
C LEU A 150 -3.66 -7.51 20.34
N MET A 151 -2.49 -7.75 20.92
CA MET A 151 -2.31 -8.64 22.08
C MET A 151 -2.52 -7.93 23.43
N LEU A 152 -2.73 -6.60 23.44
CA LEU A 152 -2.86 -5.81 24.68
C LEU A 152 -4.23 -5.96 25.36
N ALA A 153 -5.27 -6.34 24.60
CA ALA A 153 -6.62 -6.49 25.13
C ALA A 153 -7.40 -7.52 24.32
N ASP A 154 -8.54 -7.95 24.83
CA ASP A 154 -9.46 -8.87 24.16
C ASP A 154 -10.05 -8.23 22.88
N PRO A 155 -9.85 -8.82 21.69
CA PRO A 155 -10.46 -8.34 20.46
C PRO A 155 -11.99 -8.37 20.46
N GLY A 156 -12.58 -9.21 21.32
CA GLY A 156 -14.03 -9.26 21.56
C GLY A 156 -14.57 -8.04 22.30
N GLY A 157 -13.69 -7.25 22.97
CA GLY A 157 -14.06 -6.06 23.71
C GLY A 157 -13.99 -4.77 22.88
N TYR A 158 -14.30 -3.64 23.53
CA TYR A 158 -14.23 -2.30 22.91
C TYR A 158 -12.84 -1.65 23.01
N ALA A 159 -11.97 -2.14 23.90
CA ALA A 159 -10.73 -1.46 24.28
C ALA A 159 -9.77 -1.22 23.11
N LEU A 160 -9.62 -2.17 22.19
CA LEU A 160 -8.76 -2.01 21.00
C LEU A 160 -9.33 -0.98 20.03
N PHE A 161 -10.65 -0.90 19.86
CA PHE A 161 -11.28 0.15 19.04
C PHE A 161 -11.08 1.54 19.67
N ALA A 162 -11.23 1.65 20.99
CA ALA A 162 -10.93 2.87 21.72
C ALA A 162 -9.45 3.26 21.59
N LEU A 163 -8.51 2.29 21.65
CA LEU A 163 -7.09 2.52 21.44
C LEU A 163 -6.82 3.11 20.04
N ILE A 164 -7.41 2.56 18.99
CA ILE A 164 -7.27 3.10 17.63
C ILE A 164 -7.79 4.54 17.57
N SER A 165 -8.98 4.80 18.14
CA SER A 165 -9.58 6.13 18.17
C SER A 165 -8.67 7.14 18.91
N ILE A 166 -8.08 6.75 20.04
CA ILE A 166 -7.12 7.57 20.79
C ILE A 166 -5.85 7.83 19.97
N LEU A 167 -5.24 6.80 19.38
CA LEU A 167 -4.04 6.94 18.56
C LEU A 167 -4.25 7.92 17.41
N VAL A 168 -5.37 7.80 16.71
CA VAL A 168 -5.73 8.70 15.59
C VAL A 168 -5.97 10.13 16.09
N SER A 169 -6.68 10.30 17.20
CA SER A 169 -6.96 11.63 17.77
C SER A 169 -5.68 12.32 18.27
N VAL A 170 -4.80 11.60 18.95
CA VAL A 170 -3.51 12.12 19.44
C VAL A 170 -2.55 12.41 18.29
N ALA A 171 -2.60 11.64 17.21
CA ALA A 171 -1.76 11.83 16.02
C ALA A 171 -1.94 13.23 15.39
N VAL A 172 -3.11 13.83 15.54
CA VAL A 172 -3.43 15.15 14.99
C VAL A 172 -2.69 16.27 15.73
N ALA A 173 -2.50 16.15 17.04
CA ALA A 173 -1.97 17.20 17.88
C ALA A 173 -0.54 17.68 17.47
N PRO A 174 0.47 16.84 17.31
CA PRO A 174 1.82 17.29 16.92
C PRO A 174 1.83 17.96 15.55
N MET A 175 0.93 17.58 14.66
CA MET A 175 0.83 18.14 13.33
C MET A 175 0.16 19.52 13.34
N LEU A 176 -0.93 19.70 14.10
CA LEU A 176 -1.63 20.97 14.21
C LEU A 176 -0.85 22.01 15.00
N LEU A 177 -0.03 21.60 15.96
CA LEU A 177 0.80 22.49 16.77
C LEU A 177 2.10 22.87 16.07
N SER A 178 2.46 22.23 14.95
CA SER A 178 3.67 22.59 14.20
C SER A 178 3.40 23.80 13.29
N ALA A 179 4.21 24.87 13.45
CA ALA A 179 4.19 26.01 12.53
C ALA A 179 4.86 25.63 11.20
N GLY A 180 4.23 25.93 10.06
CA GLY A 180 4.82 25.74 8.75
C GLY A 180 3.91 26.28 7.64
N PRO A 181 4.47 26.66 6.47
CA PRO A 181 3.69 27.09 5.33
C PRO A 181 2.83 25.92 4.82
N THR A 182 1.65 26.24 4.30
CA THR A 182 0.77 25.28 3.66
C THR A 182 1.20 25.06 2.21
N PRO A 183 1.37 23.81 1.73
CA PRO A 183 1.75 23.52 0.35
C PRO A 183 0.73 24.05 -0.68
N VAL A 184 1.23 24.38 -1.87
CA VAL A 184 0.37 24.72 -3.01
C VAL A 184 0.15 23.45 -3.84
N PHE A 185 -1.08 23.02 -3.96
CA PHE A 185 -1.44 21.80 -4.70
C PHE A 185 -1.46 22.08 -6.21
N ARG A 186 -0.73 21.28 -7.00
CA ARG A 186 -0.75 21.30 -8.47
C ARG A 186 -1.36 19.98 -8.95
N THR A 187 -2.23 20.07 -9.97
CA THR A 187 -2.84 18.89 -10.60
C THR A 187 -2.08 18.54 -11.88
N ALA A 188 -1.55 17.33 -11.96
CA ALA A 188 -0.91 16.82 -13.17
C ALA A 188 -1.94 16.52 -14.28
N LYS A 189 -1.53 16.66 -15.55
CA LYS A 189 -2.32 16.26 -16.70
C LYS A 189 -2.53 14.73 -16.67
N ARG A 190 -3.71 14.23 -17.01
CA ARG A 190 -4.03 12.80 -16.95
C ARG A 190 -3.81 12.13 -18.30
N MET A 191 -3.08 11.01 -18.33
CA MET A 191 -3.00 10.10 -19.47
C MET A 191 -4.26 9.23 -19.53
N THR A 192 -4.77 8.89 -20.73
CA THR A 192 -5.89 7.96 -20.83
C THR A 192 -5.44 6.53 -20.55
N LEU A 193 -6.32 5.69 -19.98
CA LEU A 193 -6.02 4.28 -19.73
C LEU A 193 -5.66 3.51 -21.01
N ARG A 194 -6.23 3.92 -22.14
CA ARG A 194 -5.93 3.32 -23.47
C ARG A 194 -4.51 3.62 -23.90
N ASP A 195 -4.05 4.86 -23.72
CA ASP A 195 -2.69 5.26 -24.09
C ASP A 195 -1.68 4.59 -23.14
N LEU A 196 -1.97 4.57 -21.84
CA LEU A 196 -1.16 3.85 -20.84
C LEU A 196 -1.01 2.36 -21.17
N TYR A 197 -2.11 1.70 -21.56
CA TYR A 197 -2.07 0.30 -21.98
C TYR A 197 -1.24 0.08 -23.24
N ARG A 198 -1.27 1.01 -24.21
CA ARG A 198 -0.41 0.94 -25.40
C ARG A 198 1.07 1.10 -25.06
N VAL A 199 1.40 1.94 -24.11
CA VAL A 199 2.78 2.17 -23.66
C VAL A 199 3.31 0.99 -22.88
N SER A 200 2.60 0.55 -21.83
CA SER A 200 3.02 -0.53 -20.93
C SER A 200 1.87 -1.47 -20.57
N PRO A 201 1.56 -2.46 -21.44
CA PRO A 201 0.53 -3.45 -21.13
C PRO A 201 0.87 -4.27 -19.89
N LEU A 202 2.17 -4.62 -19.67
CA LEU A 202 2.61 -5.32 -18.46
C LEU A 202 2.42 -4.44 -17.22
N GLY A 203 2.67 -3.14 -17.33
CA GLY A 203 2.38 -2.17 -16.27
C GLY A 203 0.91 -2.19 -15.86
N CYS A 204 0.00 -2.08 -16.83
CA CYS A 204 -1.44 -2.04 -16.55
C CYS A 204 -1.96 -3.34 -15.93
N VAL A 205 -1.67 -4.48 -16.54
CA VAL A 205 -2.14 -5.80 -16.06
C VAL A 205 -1.46 -6.16 -14.73
N GLY A 206 -0.15 -5.95 -14.64
CA GLY A 206 0.61 -6.24 -13.42
C GLY A 206 0.12 -5.43 -12.24
N THR A 207 -0.11 -4.13 -12.42
CA THR A 207 -0.61 -3.25 -11.34
C THR A 207 -2.03 -3.59 -10.92
N PHE A 208 -2.92 -3.95 -11.86
CA PHE A 208 -4.28 -4.39 -11.56
C PHE A 208 -4.27 -5.68 -10.72
N LEU A 209 -3.52 -6.69 -11.14
CA LEU A 209 -3.40 -7.96 -10.41
C LEU A 209 -2.74 -7.77 -9.04
N LEU A 210 -1.72 -6.90 -8.98
CA LEU A 210 -1.05 -6.57 -7.73
C LEU A 210 -1.99 -5.89 -6.74
N GLY A 211 -2.89 -5.00 -7.19
CA GLY A 211 -3.93 -4.42 -6.35
C GLY A 211 -4.77 -5.49 -5.67
N GLY A 212 -5.18 -6.50 -6.43
CA GLY A 212 -5.90 -7.66 -5.89
C GLY A 212 -5.08 -8.47 -4.88
N ILE A 213 -3.79 -8.70 -5.16
CA ILE A 213 -2.87 -9.40 -4.24
C ILE A 213 -2.71 -8.60 -2.94
N PHE A 214 -2.35 -7.32 -3.05
CA PHE A 214 -2.05 -6.47 -1.91
C PHE A 214 -3.25 -6.31 -0.98
N SER A 215 -4.41 -6.00 -1.53
CA SER A 215 -5.63 -5.80 -0.74
C SER A 215 -6.13 -7.08 -0.05
N ALA A 216 -6.05 -8.21 -0.73
CA ALA A 216 -6.37 -9.52 -0.15
C ALA A 216 -5.35 -9.92 0.92
N MET A 217 -4.05 -9.67 0.67
CA MET A 217 -2.97 -10.02 1.59
C MET A 217 -3.15 -9.32 2.94
N PHE A 218 -3.45 -8.02 2.95
CA PHE A 218 -3.59 -7.26 4.18
C PHE A 218 -5.02 -7.17 4.72
N GLY A 219 -6.02 -7.18 3.84
CA GLY A 219 -7.42 -7.11 4.25
C GLY A 219 -7.98 -8.43 4.76
N MET A 220 -7.51 -9.56 4.24
CA MET A 220 -8.08 -10.88 4.55
C MET A 220 -7.14 -11.81 5.33
N ALA A 221 -5.92 -11.39 5.70
CA ALA A 221 -4.98 -12.22 6.45
C ALA A 221 -5.54 -12.67 7.81
N ALA A 222 -6.22 -11.76 8.53
CA ALA A 222 -6.83 -12.09 9.82
C ALA A 222 -8.06 -13.01 9.65
N VAL A 223 -8.82 -12.84 8.58
CA VAL A 223 -9.94 -13.74 8.24
C VAL A 223 -9.42 -15.13 7.91
N TYR A 224 -8.36 -15.22 7.09
CA TYR A 224 -7.64 -16.48 6.85
C TYR A 224 -7.20 -17.13 8.15
N GLY A 225 -6.58 -16.35 9.06
CA GLY A 225 -6.11 -16.88 10.34
C GLY A 225 -7.24 -17.44 11.22
N GLY A 226 -8.39 -16.77 11.24
CA GLY A 226 -9.59 -17.25 11.91
C GLY A 226 -10.10 -18.57 11.33
N GLU A 227 -10.24 -18.66 10.01
CA GLU A 227 -10.67 -19.87 9.29
C GLU A 227 -9.65 -21.02 9.42
N ALA A 228 -8.37 -20.71 9.53
CA ALA A 228 -7.30 -21.71 9.73
C ALA A 228 -7.13 -22.11 11.22
N GLY A 229 -7.93 -21.55 12.12
CA GLY A 229 -7.86 -21.84 13.56
C GLY A 229 -6.59 -21.31 14.24
N LEU A 230 -5.95 -20.27 13.70
CA LEU A 230 -4.76 -19.67 14.27
C LEU A 230 -5.09 -18.84 15.52
N SER A 231 -4.21 -18.86 16.49
CA SER A 231 -4.30 -17.97 17.66
C SER A 231 -4.08 -16.51 17.25
N ILE A 232 -4.54 -15.57 18.09
CA ILE A 232 -4.35 -14.12 17.88
C ILE A 232 -2.88 -13.78 17.66
N GLY A 233 -1.98 -14.38 18.46
CA GLY A 233 -0.54 -14.19 18.31
C GLY A 233 0.00 -14.70 16.98
N GLN A 234 -0.51 -15.83 16.49
CA GLN A 234 -0.14 -16.38 15.17
C GLN A 234 -0.66 -15.50 14.02
N ILE A 235 -1.87 -14.97 14.14
CA ILE A 235 -2.43 -14.01 13.17
C ILE A 235 -1.57 -12.73 13.13
N SER A 236 -1.23 -12.18 14.29
CA SER A 236 -0.35 -11.01 14.38
C SER A 236 1.02 -11.28 13.77
N ALA A 237 1.62 -12.44 14.06
CA ALA A 237 2.90 -12.84 13.47
C ALA A 237 2.83 -13.01 11.96
N LEU A 238 1.74 -13.58 11.44
CA LEU A 238 1.51 -13.74 9.99
C LEU A 238 1.51 -12.39 9.26
N VAL A 239 0.72 -11.43 9.77
CA VAL A 239 0.64 -10.10 9.19
C VAL A 239 1.97 -9.35 9.31
N ALA A 240 2.62 -9.43 10.49
CA ALA A 240 3.94 -8.83 10.69
C ALA A 240 4.99 -9.40 9.74
N ALA A 241 4.97 -10.73 9.49
CA ALA A 241 5.89 -11.39 8.57
C ALA A 241 5.74 -10.88 7.13
N MET A 242 4.51 -10.68 6.65
CA MET A 242 4.25 -10.12 5.31
C MET A 242 4.83 -8.71 5.14
N TYR A 243 4.63 -7.83 6.12
CA TYR A 243 5.18 -6.47 6.05
C TYR A 243 6.70 -6.45 6.22
N THR A 244 7.22 -7.25 7.15
CA THR A 244 8.67 -7.36 7.40
C THR A 244 9.40 -7.93 6.19
N GLY A 245 8.83 -8.95 5.54
CA GLY A 245 9.35 -9.49 4.28
C GLY A 245 9.45 -8.40 3.21
N GLY A 246 8.39 -7.61 3.04
CA GLY A 246 8.37 -6.48 2.11
C GLY A 246 9.42 -5.42 2.42
N LEU A 247 9.57 -5.05 3.69
CA LEU A 247 10.55 -4.07 4.14
C LEU A 247 11.99 -4.52 3.85
N ILE A 248 12.31 -5.79 4.17
CA ILE A 248 13.65 -6.35 3.94
C ILE A 248 13.96 -6.44 2.44
N ALA A 249 12.99 -6.87 1.64
CA ALA A 249 13.18 -7.09 0.20
C ALA A 249 13.21 -5.81 -0.64
N GLN A 250 12.72 -4.70 -0.11
CA GLN A 250 12.64 -3.43 -0.85
C GLN A 250 13.99 -2.97 -1.39
N TRP A 251 15.03 -3.02 -0.56
CA TRP A 251 16.37 -2.60 -0.96
C TRP A 251 17.05 -3.55 -1.96
N PRO A 252 17.14 -4.88 -1.72
CA PRO A 252 17.80 -5.77 -2.69
C PRO A 252 17.06 -5.84 -4.03
N ILE A 253 15.72 -5.80 -4.05
CA ILE A 253 14.96 -5.78 -5.29
C ILE A 253 15.18 -4.47 -6.06
N GLY A 254 15.22 -3.33 -5.37
CA GLY A 254 15.56 -2.04 -5.97
C GLY A 254 16.97 -2.06 -6.60
N TRP A 255 17.95 -2.54 -5.85
CA TRP A 255 19.33 -2.67 -6.33
C TRP A 255 19.47 -3.59 -7.56
N LEU A 256 18.73 -4.70 -7.59
CA LEU A 256 18.66 -5.60 -8.76
C LEU A 256 17.95 -4.94 -9.94
N SER A 257 16.89 -4.19 -9.69
CA SER A 257 16.10 -3.46 -10.69
C SER A 257 16.93 -2.50 -11.55
N ASP A 258 17.95 -1.87 -10.93
CA ASP A 258 18.82 -0.92 -11.62
C ASP A 258 19.98 -1.61 -12.39
N ARG A 259 20.13 -2.94 -12.27
CA ARG A 259 21.25 -3.71 -12.84
C ARG A 259 20.87 -4.80 -13.84
N MET A 260 19.60 -5.12 -13.94
CA MET A 260 19.11 -6.17 -14.83
C MET A 260 17.81 -5.78 -15.53
N ASP A 261 17.45 -6.50 -16.58
CA ASP A 261 16.14 -6.30 -17.24
C ASP A 261 14.99 -6.49 -16.23
N ARG A 262 14.25 -5.40 -15.98
CA ARG A 262 13.14 -5.37 -15.00
C ARG A 262 12.06 -6.39 -15.28
N ARG A 263 11.82 -6.75 -16.54
CA ARG A 263 10.85 -7.80 -16.91
C ARG A 263 11.29 -9.16 -16.41
N ARG A 264 12.59 -9.48 -16.55
CA ARG A 264 13.16 -10.73 -16.00
C ARG A 264 13.06 -10.75 -14.48
N LEU A 265 13.31 -9.62 -13.82
CA LEU A 265 13.18 -9.50 -12.38
C LEU A 265 11.73 -9.66 -11.93
N ILE A 266 10.76 -8.99 -12.58
CA ILE A 266 9.32 -9.16 -12.31
C ILE A 266 8.92 -10.63 -12.41
N VAL A 267 9.30 -11.31 -13.50
CA VAL A 267 8.99 -12.73 -13.72
C VAL A 267 9.59 -13.59 -12.62
N ALA A 268 10.88 -13.38 -12.30
CA ALA A 268 11.59 -14.19 -11.31
C ALA A 268 10.99 -14.05 -9.91
N ILE A 269 10.75 -12.81 -9.43
CA ILE A 269 10.20 -12.60 -8.09
C ILE A 269 8.75 -13.09 -8.01
N CYS A 270 7.94 -12.89 -9.05
CA CYS A 270 6.57 -13.40 -9.09
C CYS A 270 6.53 -14.94 -9.11
N ALA A 271 7.44 -15.59 -9.82
CA ALA A 271 7.55 -17.05 -9.80
C ALA A 271 7.95 -17.59 -8.41
N VAL A 272 8.90 -16.91 -7.72
CA VAL A 272 9.26 -17.24 -6.33
C VAL A 272 8.08 -17.05 -5.39
N GLY A 273 7.35 -15.94 -5.49
CA GLY A 273 6.17 -15.68 -4.69
C GLY A 273 5.04 -16.69 -4.93
N ALA A 274 4.80 -17.06 -6.20
CA ALA A 274 3.81 -18.08 -6.56
C ALA A 274 4.17 -19.46 -5.98
N LEU A 275 5.43 -19.84 -6.06
CA LEU A 275 5.93 -21.09 -5.47
C LEU A 275 5.77 -21.07 -3.92
N ALA A 276 6.19 -20.00 -3.27
CA ALA A 276 6.04 -19.85 -1.83
C ALA A 276 4.56 -19.94 -1.40
N ALA A 277 3.66 -19.26 -2.12
CA ALA A 277 2.23 -19.32 -1.85
C ALA A 277 1.65 -20.73 -2.06
N THR A 278 2.14 -21.48 -3.07
CA THR A 278 1.73 -22.87 -3.29
C THR A 278 2.19 -23.77 -2.15
N VAL A 279 3.44 -23.60 -1.68
CA VAL A 279 4.00 -24.39 -0.56
C VAL A 279 3.23 -24.10 0.74
N ALA A 280 2.78 -22.86 0.97
CA ALA A 280 2.02 -22.49 2.17
C ALA A 280 0.74 -23.32 2.33
N ALA A 281 0.11 -23.76 1.25
CA ALA A 281 -1.11 -24.57 1.29
C ALA A 281 -0.91 -25.97 1.89
N LEU A 282 0.34 -26.44 1.95
CA LEU A 282 0.72 -27.78 2.40
C LEU A 282 1.60 -27.75 3.67
N ALA A 283 1.97 -26.56 4.16
CA ALA A 283 2.95 -26.38 5.22
C ALA A 283 2.29 -26.30 6.61
N ASP A 284 3.07 -26.59 7.65
CA ASP A 284 2.76 -26.23 9.02
C ASP A 284 2.79 -24.70 9.24
N PHE A 285 2.45 -24.23 10.43
CA PHE A 285 2.42 -22.79 10.73
C PHE A 285 3.77 -22.11 10.47
N THR A 286 4.89 -22.76 10.75
CA THR A 286 6.23 -22.20 10.50
C THR A 286 6.46 -22.02 9.00
N GLY A 287 6.10 -22.99 8.21
CA GLY A 287 6.16 -22.92 6.74
C GLY A 287 5.23 -21.86 6.17
N VAL A 288 4.00 -21.74 6.70
CA VAL A 288 3.06 -20.65 6.35
C VAL A 288 3.66 -19.28 6.66
N LEU A 289 4.31 -19.13 7.82
CA LEU A 289 4.92 -17.86 8.22
C LEU A 289 6.08 -17.45 7.28
N ILE A 290 6.94 -18.41 6.92
CA ILE A 290 8.03 -18.19 5.95
C ILE A 290 7.45 -17.83 4.56
N ALA A 291 6.48 -18.58 4.09
CA ALA A 291 5.83 -18.34 2.81
C ALA A 291 5.14 -16.97 2.78
N ALA A 292 4.48 -16.57 3.86
CA ALA A 292 3.87 -15.25 4.02
C ALA A 292 4.92 -14.13 3.94
N ALA A 293 6.08 -14.30 4.61
CA ALA A 293 7.19 -13.36 4.50
C ALA A 293 7.72 -13.26 3.07
N VAL A 294 7.84 -14.37 2.34
CA VAL A 294 8.28 -14.38 0.93
C VAL A 294 7.24 -13.73 0.01
N VAL A 295 5.94 -14.02 0.20
CA VAL A 295 4.87 -13.37 -0.58
C VAL A 295 4.88 -11.86 -0.32
N GLY A 296 5.06 -11.43 0.93
CA GLY A 296 5.21 -10.03 1.29
C GLY A 296 6.46 -9.39 0.69
N ALA A 297 7.59 -10.13 0.68
CA ALA A 297 8.85 -9.72 0.06
C ALA A 297 8.72 -9.49 -1.46
N VAL A 298 7.80 -10.17 -2.11
CA VAL A 298 7.49 -9.99 -3.53
C VAL A 298 6.47 -8.88 -3.74
N ALA A 299 5.33 -8.93 -3.07
CA ALA A 299 4.18 -8.07 -3.33
C ALA A 299 4.47 -6.58 -3.04
N ASN A 300 5.21 -6.27 -1.96
CA ASN A 300 5.48 -4.87 -1.60
C ASN A 300 6.41 -4.16 -2.60
N PRO A 301 7.59 -4.69 -2.99
CA PRO A 301 8.45 -4.04 -3.96
C PRO A 301 7.94 -4.11 -5.41
N LEU A 302 7.06 -5.07 -5.71
CA LEU A 302 6.55 -5.29 -7.07
C LEU A 302 5.85 -4.05 -7.63
N TYR A 303 5.16 -3.26 -6.79
CA TYR A 303 4.53 -2.01 -7.21
C TYR A 303 5.53 -1.00 -7.76
N SER A 304 6.59 -0.73 -6.99
CA SER A 304 7.68 0.16 -7.42
C SER A 304 8.36 -0.36 -8.70
N LEU A 305 8.58 -1.67 -8.77
CA LEU A 305 9.22 -2.31 -9.92
C LEU A 305 8.38 -2.19 -11.20
N ILE A 306 7.06 -2.35 -11.11
CA ILE A 306 6.14 -2.17 -12.23
C ILE A 306 6.07 -0.71 -12.68
N ILE A 307 6.07 0.25 -11.74
CA ILE A 307 6.13 1.68 -12.08
C ILE A 307 7.44 2.00 -12.79
N ALA A 308 8.57 1.57 -12.23
CA ALA A 308 9.88 1.77 -12.85
C ALA A 308 9.94 1.15 -14.26
N HIS A 309 9.41 -0.07 -14.44
CA HIS A 309 9.27 -0.72 -15.75
C HIS A 309 8.40 0.11 -16.72
N THR A 310 7.31 0.71 -16.25
CA THR A 310 6.46 1.55 -17.11
C THR A 310 7.17 2.83 -17.50
N ASN A 311 7.90 3.45 -16.57
CA ASN A 311 8.67 4.67 -16.80
C ASN A 311 9.81 4.48 -17.82
N ASP A 312 10.35 3.26 -17.98
CA ASP A 312 11.34 2.95 -19.02
C ASP A 312 10.83 3.17 -20.45
N TYR A 313 9.52 3.25 -20.65
CA TYR A 313 8.86 3.48 -21.94
C TYR A 313 8.27 4.88 -22.10
N LEU A 314 8.47 5.77 -21.13
CA LEU A 314 7.86 7.09 -21.08
C LEU A 314 8.90 8.20 -21.17
N GLN A 315 8.47 9.35 -21.69
CA GLN A 315 9.21 10.59 -21.51
C GLN A 315 8.96 11.15 -20.09
N SER A 316 9.91 11.89 -19.55
CA SER A 316 9.84 12.41 -18.17
C SER A 316 8.55 13.20 -17.90
N GLU A 317 8.03 13.91 -18.90
CA GLU A 317 6.79 14.72 -18.82
C GLU A 317 5.52 13.87 -18.63
N ASP A 318 5.53 12.61 -19.10
CA ASP A 318 4.38 11.71 -19.06
C ASP A 318 4.38 10.77 -17.84
N MET A 319 5.51 10.66 -17.11
CA MET A 319 5.68 9.72 -16.00
C MET A 319 4.67 9.93 -14.87
N ALA A 320 4.45 11.18 -14.44
CA ALA A 320 3.48 11.52 -13.40
C ALA A 320 2.05 11.18 -13.81
N SER A 321 1.72 11.45 -15.08
CA SER A 321 0.42 11.17 -15.68
C SER A 321 0.12 9.67 -15.77
N ALA A 322 1.09 8.87 -16.22
CA ALA A 322 1.01 7.42 -16.29
C ALA A 322 0.86 6.78 -14.91
N SER A 323 1.63 7.28 -13.95
CA SER A 323 1.59 6.81 -12.56
C SER A 323 0.22 6.96 -11.92
N GLY A 324 -0.49 8.05 -12.20
CA GLY A 324 -1.89 8.23 -11.76
C GLY A 324 -2.85 7.19 -12.36
N GLY A 325 -2.63 6.79 -13.61
CA GLY A 325 -3.38 5.71 -14.27
C GLY A 325 -3.10 4.34 -13.67
N LEU A 326 -1.83 4.03 -13.38
CA LEU A 326 -1.44 2.80 -12.71
C LEU A 326 -2.02 2.71 -11.30
N LEU A 327 -2.00 3.80 -10.54
CA LEU A 327 -2.59 3.88 -9.20
C LEU A 327 -4.11 3.61 -9.25
N PHE A 328 -4.81 4.13 -10.24
CA PHE A 328 -6.22 3.86 -10.43
C PHE A 328 -6.48 2.37 -10.73
N LEU A 329 -5.68 1.75 -11.60
CA LEU A 329 -5.79 0.31 -11.91
C LEU A 329 -5.49 -0.54 -10.68
N ASN A 330 -4.47 -0.19 -9.90
CA ASN A 330 -4.18 -0.83 -8.61
C ASN A 330 -5.38 -0.76 -7.67
N GLY A 331 -6.00 0.41 -7.53
CA GLY A 331 -7.18 0.61 -6.69
C GLY A 331 -8.38 -0.21 -7.15
N VAL A 332 -8.63 -0.32 -8.46
CA VAL A 332 -9.71 -1.18 -9.00
C VAL A 332 -9.45 -2.65 -8.69
N GLY A 333 -8.21 -3.12 -8.88
CA GLY A 333 -7.79 -4.46 -8.48
C GLY A 333 -7.97 -4.70 -6.97
N ALA A 334 -7.63 -3.68 -6.17
CA ALA A 334 -7.74 -3.75 -4.72
C ALA A 334 -9.18 -3.86 -4.21
N VAL A 335 -10.17 -3.31 -4.91
CA VAL A 335 -11.58 -3.52 -4.59
C VAL A 335 -11.99 -4.97 -4.82
N GLY A 336 -11.51 -5.59 -5.90
CA GLY A 336 -11.88 -6.97 -6.24
C GLY A 336 -11.18 -8.05 -5.41
N GLY A 337 -9.97 -7.76 -4.90
CA GLY A 337 -9.12 -8.74 -4.22
C GLY A 337 -9.77 -9.42 -3.01
N PRO A 338 -10.17 -8.66 -1.98
CA PRO A 338 -10.84 -9.25 -0.81
C PRO A 338 -12.09 -10.03 -1.19
N ILE A 339 -12.93 -9.50 -2.09
CA ILE A 339 -14.17 -10.15 -2.53
C ILE A 339 -13.84 -11.51 -3.14
N ALA A 340 -12.91 -11.56 -4.10
CA ALA A 340 -12.52 -12.79 -4.76
C ALA A 340 -12.00 -13.83 -3.77
N VAL A 341 -11.07 -13.45 -2.90
CA VAL A 341 -10.48 -14.39 -1.93
C VAL A 341 -11.47 -14.82 -0.85
N GLY A 342 -12.37 -13.91 -0.41
CA GLY A 342 -13.40 -14.24 0.58
C GLY A 342 -14.36 -15.32 0.08
N PHE A 343 -14.87 -15.19 -1.16
CA PHE A 343 -15.69 -16.23 -1.79
C PHE A 343 -14.94 -17.54 -2.01
N LEU A 344 -13.65 -17.46 -2.42
CA LEU A 344 -12.84 -18.66 -2.59
C LEU A 344 -12.60 -19.37 -1.25
N MET A 345 -12.34 -18.65 -0.17
CA MET A 345 -12.17 -19.23 1.16
C MET A 345 -13.46 -19.87 1.67
N GLU A 346 -14.61 -19.23 1.49
CA GLU A 346 -15.90 -19.78 1.88
C GLU A 346 -16.23 -21.07 1.12
N ARG A 347 -15.83 -21.17 -0.16
CA ARG A 347 -16.14 -22.32 -1.03
C ARG A 347 -15.14 -23.46 -0.91
N PHE A 348 -13.85 -23.17 -0.70
CA PHE A 348 -12.75 -24.13 -0.78
C PHE A 348 -11.92 -24.21 0.52
N GLY A 349 -12.32 -23.46 1.56
CA GLY A 349 -11.63 -23.42 2.85
C GLY A 349 -10.43 -22.46 2.86
N ALA A 350 -9.78 -22.36 4.04
CA ALA A 350 -8.72 -21.40 4.32
C ALA A 350 -7.54 -21.45 3.31
N GLY A 351 -7.18 -22.63 2.82
CA GLY A 351 -6.08 -22.79 1.85
C GLY A 351 -6.25 -21.99 0.56
N ALA A 352 -7.49 -21.63 0.20
CA ALA A 352 -7.78 -20.79 -0.96
C ALA A 352 -7.14 -19.40 -0.88
N TYR A 353 -6.81 -18.90 0.33
CA TYR A 353 -6.12 -17.64 0.53
C TYR A 353 -4.74 -17.62 -0.14
N PHE A 354 -3.91 -18.60 0.12
CA PHE A 354 -2.60 -18.70 -0.52
C PHE A 354 -2.69 -19.16 -1.97
N ALA A 355 -3.64 -20.02 -2.32
CA ALA A 355 -3.88 -20.42 -3.70
C ALA A 355 -4.23 -19.21 -4.60
N TYR A 356 -4.99 -18.24 -4.09
CA TYR A 356 -5.28 -16.99 -4.78
C TYR A 356 -4.01 -16.21 -5.11
N PHE A 357 -3.07 -16.08 -4.17
CA PHE A 357 -1.78 -15.41 -4.44
C PHE A 357 -0.94 -16.18 -5.45
N ALA A 358 -0.89 -17.50 -5.32
CA ALA A 358 -0.16 -18.35 -6.26
C ALA A 358 -0.65 -18.15 -7.70
N VAL A 359 -1.98 -18.14 -7.91
CA VAL A 359 -2.58 -17.93 -9.23
C VAL A 359 -2.30 -16.53 -9.78
N LEU A 360 -2.47 -15.48 -8.98
CA LEU A 360 -2.26 -14.11 -9.47
C LEU A 360 -0.78 -13.81 -9.73
N LEU A 361 0.12 -14.25 -8.85
CA LEU A 361 1.57 -14.07 -9.06
C LEU A 361 2.06 -14.87 -10.25
N ALA A 362 1.60 -16.12 -10.42
CA ALA A 362 1.86 -16.90 -11.63
C ALA A 362 1.31 -16.20 -12.88
N GLY A 363 0.11 -15.60 -12.78
CA GLY A 363 -0.49 -14.83 -13.87
C GLY A 363 0.38 -13.63 -14.27
N VAL A 364 0.92 -12.87 -13.33
CA VAL A 364 1.86 -11.77 -13.61
C VAL A 364 3.14 -12.31 -14.28
N ALA A 365 3.72 -13.41 -13.77
CA ALA A 365 4.92 -14.01 -14.31
C ALA A 365 4.71 -14.51 -15.75
N LEU A 366 3.64 -15.26 -16.01
CA LEU A 366 3.31 -15.79 -17.34
C LEU A 366 3.02 -14.67 -18.34
N TYR A 367 2.26 -13.65 -17.90
CA TYR A 367 2.01 -12.49 -18.75
C TYR A 367 3.29 -11.70 -19.02
N GLY A 368 4.17 -11.57 -18.03
CA GLY A 368 5.51 -10.98 -18.21
C GLY A 368 6.35 -11.72 -19.24
N LEU A 369 6.41 -13.07 -19.16
CA LEU A 369 7.07 -13.91 -20.15
C LEU A 369 6.50 -13.70 -21.55
N TYR A 370 5.18 -13.73 -21.69
CA TYR A 370 4.51 -13.45 -22.96
C TYR A 370 4.89 -12.07 -23.52
N ARG A 371 4.89 -11.02 -22.68
CA ARG A 371 5.25 -9.66 -23.12
C ARG A 371 6.73 -9.55 -23.55
N MET A 372 7.62 -10.34 -22.97
CA MET A 372 9.03 -10.40 -23.38
C MET A 372 9.20 -10.92 -24.80
N THR A 373 8.29 -11.76 -25.31
CA THR A 373 8.32 -12.22 -26.71
C THR A 373 7.81 -11.18 -27.71
N GLN A 374 7.06 -10.17 -27.24
CA GLN A 374 6.40 -9.18 -28.12
C GLN A 374 7.19 -7.89 -28.31
N ARG A 375 8.08 -7.53 -27.40
CA ARG A 375 8.83 -6.27 -27.46
C ARG A 375 10.21 -6.44 -26.83
N ALA A 376 11.24 -5.85 -27.42
CA ALA A 376 12.59 -5.79 -26.85
C ALA A 376 12.63 -4.92 -25.58
N SER A 377 13.64 -5.14 -24.73
CA SER A 377 13.88 -4.28 -23.54
C SER A 377 14.38 -2.92 -23.99
N PRO A 378 13.97 -1.82 -23.32
CA PRO A 378 14.61 -0.52 -23.51
C PRO A 378 16.10 -0.60 -23.15
N VAL A 379 16.91 0.18 -23.85
CA VAL A 379 18.35 0.28 -23.57
C VAL A 379 18.59 1.18 -22.36
N ASP A 380 17.87 2.30 -22.30
CA ASP A 380 17.92 3.24 -21.18
C ASP A 380 16.83 2.91 -20.15
N THR A 381 17.20 2.81 -18.89
CA THR A 381 16.28 2.52 -17.80
C THR A 381 16.19 3.72 -16.84
N ALA A 382 14.99 4.09 -16.42
CA ALA A 382 14.77 5.08 -15.39
C ALA A 382 15.20 4.55 -14.01
N PRO A 383 15.77 5.35 -13.09
CA PRO A 383 16.13 4.89 -11.75
C PRO A 383 14.94 4.32 -10.97
N TYR A 384 15.20 3.30 -10.14
CA TYR A 384 14.19 2.74 -9.25
C TYR A 384 13.90 3.70 -8.09
N ALA A 385 12.62 4.04 -7.91
CA ALA A 385 12.15 4.82 -6.77
C ALA A 385 11.20 3.95 -5.92
N PRO A 386 11.50 3.74 -4.63
CA PRO A 386 10.65 2.94 -3.77
C PRO A 386 9.33 3.65 -3.49
N ILE A 387 8.21 2.96 -3.72
CA ILE A 387 6.84 3.43 -3.51
C ILE A 387 6.02 2.29 -2.90
N LEU A 388 5.18 2.59 -1.91
CA LEU A 388 4.24 1.61 -1.38
C LEU A 388 3.04 1.42 -2.32
N ALA A 389 2.48 0.22 -2.36
CA ALA A 389 1.25 -0.06 -3.10
C ALA A 389 0.01 0.69 -2.54
N SER A 390 0.10 1.19 -1.31
CA SER A 390 -0.88 2.07 -0.66
C SER A 390 -0.60 3.57 -0.87
N ALA A 391 0.46 3.94 -1.61
CA ALA A 391 0.83 5.33 -1.87
C ALA A 391 -0.30 6.08 -2.59
N THR A 392 -0.33 7.41 -2.43
CA THR A 392 -1.28 8.27 -3.13
C THR A 392 -0.68 8.80 -4.44
N SER A 393 -1.49 9.52 -5.22
CA SER A 393 -1.01 10.18 -6.43
C SER A 393 0.13 11.17 -6.17
N VAL A 394 0.18 11.77 -4.98
CA VAL A 394 1.24 12.70 -4.58
C VAL A 394 2.58 11.99 -4.41
N ALA A 395 2.61 10.88 -3.66
CA ALA A 395 3.84 10.10 -3.48
C ALA A 395 4.36 9.53 -4.80
N VAL A 396 3.46 9.09 -5.67
CA VAL A 396 3.80 8.54 -6.98
C VAL A 396 4.33 9.64 -7.91
N GLU A 397 3.76 10.85 -7.87
CA GLU A 397 4.25 12.02 -8.61
C GLU A 397 5.65 12.41 -8.15
N ILE A 398 5.87 12.51 -6.83
CA ILE A 398 7.18 12.80 -6.24
C ILE A 398 8.24 11.79 -6.67
N ALA A 399 7.91 10.49 -6.61
CA ALA A 399 8.84 9.45 -7.02
C ALA A 399 9.16 9.50 -8.53
N SER A 400 8.18 9.87 -9.35
CA SER A 400 8.38 10.05 -10.79
C SER A 400 9.27 11.28 -11.08
N GLU A 401 9.12 12.36 -10.34
CA GLU A 401 10.00 13.54 -10.43
C GLU A 401 11.44 13.19 -10.03
N ILE A 402 11.63 12.46 -8.92
CA ILE A 402 12.96 11.99 -8.48
C ILE A 402 13.61 11.13 -9.57
N ALA A 403 12.86 10.21 -10.19
CA ALA A 403 13.36 9.38 -11.26
C ALA A 403 13.74 10.20 -12.51
N ALA A 404 12.94 11.20 -12.88
CA ALA A 404 13.19 12.09 -13.99
C ALA A 404 14.44 12.96 -13.77
N GLU A 405 14.60 13.55 -12.60
CA GLU A 405 15.77 14.36 -12.23
C GLU A 405 17.08 13.53 -12.25
N ALA A 406 17.03 12.30 -11.71
CA ALA A 406 18.17 11.40 -11.72
C ALA A 406 18.59 11.00 -13.15
N SER A 407 17.63 10.71 -14.03
CA SER A 407 17.90 10.39 -15.44
C SER A 407 18.53 11.56 -16.22
N THR A 408 18.13 12.80 -15.91
CA THR A 408 18.66 14.01 -16.53
C THR A 408 20.07 14.32 -16.04
N GLY A 409 20.34 14.10 -14.74
CA GLY A 409 21.65 14.28 -14.13
C GLY A 409 22.70 13.29 -14.65
N ASP A 410 22.32 12.03 -14.88
CA ASP A 410 23.23 11.01 -15.44
C ASP A 410 23.54 11.29 -16.93
N LYS A 411 22.58 11.75 -17.71
CA LYS A 411 22.80 12.17 -19.09
C LYS A 411 23.74 13.37 -19.19
N ALA A 412 23.61 14.36 -18.29
CA ALA A 412 24.49 15.51 -18.23
C ALA A 412 25.92 15.12 -17.82
N ARG A 413 26.09 14.19 -16.89
CA ARG A 413 27.41 13.66 -16.50
C ARG A 413 28.08 12.86 -17.63
N ALA A 414 27.31 12.04 -18.35
CA ALA A 414 27.81 11.29 -19.49
C ALA A 414 28.23 12.23 -20.65
N ALA A 415 27.49 13.29 -20.91
CA ALA A 415 27.82 14.30 -21.94
C ALA A 415 29.08 15.12 -21.58
N ASN A 416 29.37 15.32 -20.29
CA ASN A 416 30.59 16.04 -19.84
C ASN A 416 31.82 15.13 -19.69
N ALA A 417 31.67 13.81 -19.86
CA ALA A 417 32.75 12.83 -19.77
C ALA A 417 33.29 12.42 -21.17
N VAL A 418 32.72 12.94 -22.27
CA VAL A 418 33.13 12.81 -23.67
C VAL A 418 33.76 14.11 -24.13
#